data_6105b24974852a2a81e37aa53f271b03
#
_entry.id   6105b24974852a2a81e37aa53f271b03
#
_cell.length_a   1.000
_cell.length_b   1.000
_cell.length_c   1.000
_cell.angle_alpha   90.00
_cell.angle_beta   90.00
_cell.angle_gamma   90.00
#
_symmetry.space_group_name_H-M   'P 1'
#
loop_
_entity.id
_entity.type
_entity.pdbx_description
1 polymer ?
#
loop_
_entity_poly.entity_id
_entity_poly.type
_entity_poly.pdbx_seq_one_letter_code
_entity_poly.pdbx_strand_id
1 'polypeptide(L)'
;MAEGTLADIQLVDLRDIWASEPHDFTPWLAENISKLGTALGLELELRQREADVGGFSLDILASDLSRDRPVIIENQLETTDHDHLGKLLTYAAGFDANVVVWLTREFRDEHRQALDWLNQRTGEDTLFWRSCRALED
;
A
#
# COMPACT_ATOMS: atom_id res chain seq x y z
N MET A 1 2.71 12.73 12.84
CA MET A 1 2.43 11.31 12.81
C MET A 1 1.82 10.94 11.52
N ALA A 2 2.56 10.14 10.80
CA ALA A 2 2.11 9.73 9.48
C ALA A 2 0.79 8.98 9.54
N GLU A 3 0.61 8.13 10.55
CA GLU A 3 -0.60 7.36 10.66
C GLU A 3 -1.82 8.22 10.92
N GLY A 4 -1.71 9.17 11.86
CA GLY A 4 -2.79 10.07 12.14
C GLY A 4 -3.12 10.92 10.93
N THR A 5 -2.08 11.34 10.21
CA THR A 5 -2.27 12.13 9.01
C THR A 5 -3.00 11.34 7.94
N LEU A 6 -2.63 10.08 7.77
CA LEU A 6 -3.31 9.24 6.79
C LEU A 6 -4.79 9.09 7.15
N ALA A 7 -5.10 8.81 8.41
CA ALA A 7 -6.48 8.67 8.83
C ALA A 7 -7.26 9.96 8.61
N ASP A 8 -6.68 11.09 8.97
CA ASP A 8 -7.37 12.37 8.85
C ASP A 8 -7.61 12.76 7.40
N ILE A 9 -6.63 12.53 6.56
CA ILE A 9 -6.70 12.96 5.16
C ILE A 9 -7.63 12.07 4.37
N GLN A 10 -7.53 10.78 4.59
CA GLN A 10 -8.10 9.82 3.64
C GLN A 10 -9.43 9.23 4.07
N LEU A 11 -9.78 9.34 5.34
CA LEU A 11 -10.93 8.61 5.86
C LEU A 11 -12.20 8.88 5.06
N VAL A 12 -12.56 10.14 4.88
CA VAL A 12 -13.78 10.49 4.18
C VAL A 12 -13.69 10.10 2.71
N ASP A 13 -12.59 10.49 2.06
CA ASP A 13 -12.43 10.23 0.64
C ASP A 13 -12.44 8.74 0.33
N LEU A 14 -11.74 7.96 1.12
CA LEU A 14 -11.65 6.53 0.87
C LEU A 14 -12.98 5.83 1.12
N ARG A 15 -13.74 6.29 2.08
CA ARG A 15 -15.06 5.72 2.32
C ARG A 15 -15.98 5.91 1.13
N ASP A 16 -15.95 7.09 0.54
CA ASP A 16 -16.75 7.35 -0.65
C ASP A 16 -16.35 6.44 -1.80
N ILE A 17 -15.06 6.23 -1.96
CA ILE A 17 -14.55 5.41 -3.05
C ILE A 17 -14.84 3.95 -2.80
N TRP A 18 -14.68 3.49 -1.57
CA TRP A 18 -15.00 2.11 -1.24
C TRP A 18 -16.47 1.78 -1.40
N ALA A 19 -17.34 2.78 -1.31
CA ALA A 19 -18.74 2.54 -1.53
C ALA A 19 -19.06 2.32 -3.00
N SER A 20 -18.20 2.77 -3.90
CA SER A 20 -18.44 2.58 -5.32
C SER A 20 -17.94 1.22 -5.78
N GLU A 21 -16.76 1.15 -6.36
CA GLU A 21 -16.25 -0.05 -6.99
C GLU A 21 -14.79 -0.24 -6.67
N PRO A 22 -14.33 -1.49 -6.46
CA PRO A 22 -12.90 -1.68 -6.24
C PRO A 22 -12.03 -1.12 -7.37
N HIS A 23 -12.50 -1.20 -8.61
CA HIS A 23 -11.71 -0.72 -9.74
C HIS A 23 -11.66 0.81 -9.82
N ASP A 24 -12.49 1.51 -9.05
CA ASP A 24 -12.43 2.97 -9.00
C ASP A 24 -11.37 3.47 -8.03
N PHE A 25 -11.08 2.67 -7.01
CA PHE A 25 -10.14 3.10 -5.98
C PHE A 25 -8.71 3.21 -6.51
N THR A 26 -8.25 2.21 -7.26
CA THR A 26 -6.89 2.23 -7.78
C THR A 26 -6.64 3.41 -8.71
N PRO A 27 -7.53 3.72 -9.68
CA PRO A 27 -7.33 4.93 -10.49
C PRO A 27 -7.31 6.21 -9.66
N TRP A 28 -8.20 6.31 -8.68
CA TRP A 28 -8.22 7.49 -7.83
C TRP A 28 -6.91 7.64 -7.07
N LEU A 29 -6.44 6.54 -6.49
CA LEU A 29 -5.21 6.57 -5.71
C LEU A 29 -4.01 6.94 -6.58
N ALA A 30 -3.97 6.40 -7.80
CA ALA A 30 -2.88 6.71 -8.72
C ALA A 30 -2.83 8.21 -9.03
N GLU A 31 -4.00 8.83 -9.21
CA GLU A 31 -4.07 10.26 -9.48
C GLU A 31 -3.79 11.10 -8.25
N ASN A 32 -3.89 10.50 -7.07
CA ASN A 32 -3.68 11.22 -5.81
C ASN A 32 -2.54 10.62 -5.02
N ILE A 33 -1.55 10.08 -5.73
CA ILE A 33 -0.45 9.36 -5.09
C ILE A 33 0.32 10.25 -4.09
N SER A 34 0.37 11.54 -4.34
CA SER A 34 1.08 12.44 -3.44
C SER A 34 0.40 12.53 -2.08
N LYS A 35 -0.93 12.35 -2.03
CA LYS A 35 -1.63 12.34 -0.74
C LYS A 35 -1.19 11.15 0.11
N LEU A 36 -1.09 9.99 -0.52
CA LEU A 36 -0.58 8.83 0.18
C LEU A 36 0.85 9.05 0.63
N GLY A 37 1.68 9.61 -0.25
CA GLY A 37 3.06 9.90 0.09
C GLY A 37 3.18 10.80 1.30
N THR A 38 2.39 11.87 1.34
CA THR A 38 2.40 12.77 2.48
C THR A 38 2.03 12.03 3.76
N ALA A 39 1.01 11.19 3.70
CA ALA A 39 0.57 10.43 4.88
C ALA A 39 1.64 9.47 5.37
N LEU A 40 2.42 8.90 4.47
CA LEU A 40 3.46 7.94 4.82
C LEU A 40 4.81 8.60 5.09
N GLY A 41 4.92 9.90 4.86
CA GLY A 41 6.20 10.59 4.99
C GLY A 41 7.16 10.32 3.85
N LEU A 42 6.63 10.08 2.67
CA LEU A 42 7.41 9.74 1.48
C LEU A 42 7.09 10.72 0.36
N GLU A 43 8.03 10.85 -0.59
CA GLU A 43 7.78 11.61 -1.82
C GLU A 43 7.48 10.63 -2.93
N LEU A 44 6.20 10.30 -3.10
CA LEU A 44 5.80 9.27 -4.05
C LEU A 44 5.53 9.84 -5.44
N GLU A 45 6.03 9.16 -6.43
CA GLU A 45 5.74 9.45 -7.84
C GLU A 45 5.22 8.17 -8.49
N LEU A 46 4.10 8.29 -9.18
CA LEU A 46 3.53 7.16 -9.89
C LEU A 46 4.45 6.74 -11.03
N ARG A 47 4.72 5.43 -11.12
CA ARG A 47 5.47 4.87 -12.24
C ARG A 47 4.55 4.17 -13.21
N GLN A 48 3.70 3.28 -12.68
CA GLN A 48 2.88 2.46 -13.56
C GLN A 48 1.70 1.89 -12.77
N ARG A 49 0.55 1.87 -13.39
CA ARG A 49 -0.60 1.16 -12.88
C ARG A 49 -0.61 -0.23 -13.50
N GLU A 50 -1.01 -1.23 -12.69
CA GLU A 50 -1.16 -2.60 -13.18
C GLU A 50 0.10 -3.13 -13.84
N ALA A 51 1.19 -3.07 -13.07
CA ALA A 51 2.50 -3.50 -13.56
C ALA A 51 2.63 -5.02 -13.47
N ASP A 52 3.10 -5.63 -14.55
CA ASP A 52 3.22 -7.08 -14.62
C ASP A 52 4.38 -7.63 -13.81
N VAL A 53 4.12 -8.74 -13.10
CA VAL A 53 5.14 -9.53 -12.44
C VAL A 53 4.82 -10.99 -12.76
N GLY A 54 5.50 -11.54 -13.76
CA GLY A 54 5.36 -12.97 -14.09
C GLY A 54 3.94 -13.42 -14.32
N GLY A 55 3.14 -12.62 -14.99
CA GLY A 55 1.75 -12.95 -15.27
C GLY A 55 0.77 -12.46 -14.23
N PHE A 56 1.26 -11.94 -13.11
CA PHE A 56 0.42 -11.28 -12.11
C PHE A 56 0.49 -9.78 -12.31
N SER A 57 -0.47 -9.05 -11.72
CA SER A 57 -0.56 -7.62 -11.95
C SER A 57 -0.56 -6.89 -10.61
N LEU A 58 0.44 -6.06 -10.39
CA LEU A 58 0.52 -5.18 -9.23
C LEU A 58 -0.34 -3.94 -9.48
N ASP A 59 -1.11 -3.53 -8.49
CA ASP A 59 -2.01 -2.39 -8.68
C ASP A 59 -1.25 -1.11 -8.99
N ILE A 60 -0.26 -0.76 -8.18
CA ILE A 60 0.48 0.50 -8.39
C ILE A 60 1.96 0.29 -8.10
N LEU A 61 2.79 0.68 -9.05
CA LEU A 61 4.22 0.79 -8.87
C LEU A 61 4.56 2.28 -8.79
N ALA A 62 5.27 2.67 -7.75
CA ALA A 62 5.66 4.03 -7.52
C ALA A 62 7.14 4.11 -7.16
N SER A 63 7.65 5.32 -7.06
CA SER A 63 9.00 5.57 -6.57
C SER A 63 8.94 6.54 -5.42
N ASP A 64 9.78 6.30 -4.42
CA ASP A 64 10.03 7.26 -3.36
C ASP A 64 11.22 8.12 -3.81
N LEU A 65 10.95 9.34 -4.23
CA LEU A 65 11.96 10.19 -4.82
C LEU A 65 13.01 10.64 -3.82
N SER A 66 12.62 10.71 -2.54
CA SER A 66 13.57 11.18 -1.52
C SER A 66 14.74 10.22 -1.34
N ARG A 67 14.56 8.94 -1.61
CA ARG A 67 15.60 7.93 -1.46
C ARG A 67 15.83 7.12 -2.74
N ASP A 68 15.15 7.49 -3.82
CA ASP A 68 15.31 6.83 -5.11
C ASP A 68 15.14 5.32 -4.99
N ARG A 69 13.96 4.90 -4.54
CA ARG A 69 13.69 3.48 -4.30
C ARG A 69 12.29 3.11 -4.75
N PRO A 70 12.09 1.86 -5.20
CA PRO A 70 10.76 1.43 -5.65
C PRO A 70 9.82 1.22 -4.48
N VAL A 71 8.55 1.51 -4.73
CA VAL A 71 7.46 1.34 -3.79
C VAL A 71 6.36 0.58 -4.49
N ILE A 72 5.88 -0.50 -3.88
CA ILE A 72 4.71 -1.19 -4.42
C ILE A 72 3.51 -0.94 -3.52
N ILE A 73 2.35 -0.80 -4.15
CA ILE A 73 1.11 -0.54 -3.44
C ILE A 73 0.07 -1.51 -3.96
N GLU A 74 -0.47 -2.31 -3.04
CA GLU A 74 -1.51 -3.26 -3.39
C GLU A 74 -2.78 -2.91 -2.63
N ASN A 75 -3.88 -2.82 -3.36
CA ASN A 75 -5.19 -2.47 -2.81
C ASN A 75 -6.03 -3.71 -2.65
N GLN A 76 -6.60 -3.88 -1.47
CA GLN A 76 -7.54 -4.96 -1.23
C GLN A 76 -8.70 -4.37 -0.46
N LEU A 77 -9.80 -4.10 -1.14
CA LEU A 77 -10.94 -3.43 -0.50
C LEU A 77 -11.82 -4.40 0.27
N GLU A 78 -11.20 -5.40 0.87
CA GLU A 78 -11.84 -6.41 1.68
C GLU A 78 -10.96 -6.69 2.88
N THR A 79 -11.35 -7.69 3.67
CA THR A 79 -10.51 -8.17 4.75
C THR A 79 -9.27 -8.85 4.17
N THR A 80 -8.13 -8.68 4.82
CA THR A 80 -6.88 -9.28 4.37
C THR A 80 -6.98 -10.81 4.28
N ASP A 81 -6.20 -11.39 3.38
CA ASP A 81 -6.13 -12.84 3.24
C ASP A 81 -4.72 -13.26 2.83
N HIS A 82 -4.48 -14.56 2.90
CA HIS A 82 -3.16 -15.12 2.60
C HIS A 82 -2.81 -14.94 1.12
N ASP A 83 -3.80 -14.97 0.25
CA ASP A 83 -3.57 -14.83 -1.18
C ASP A 83 -2.95 -13.47 -1.49
N HIS A 84 -3.50 -12.41 -0.90
CA HIS A 84 -2.97 -11.07 -1.11
C HIS A 84 -1.61 -10.89 -0.43
N LEU A 85 -1.41 -11.51 0.73
CA LEU A 85 -0.09 -11.46 1.36
C LEU A 85 0.96 -12.11 0.46
N GLY A 86 0.63 -13.25 -0.13
CA GLY A 86 1.55 -13.92 -1.04
C GLY A 86 1.84 -13.08 -2.27
N LYS A 87 0.81 -12.46 -2.85
CA LYS A 87 0.99 -11.56 -3.98
C LYS A 87 1.89 -10.38 -3.62
N LEU A 88 1.65 -9.80 -2.45
CA LEU A 88 2.43 -8.66 -1.98
C LEU A 88 3.91 -8.99 -1.92
N LEU A 89 4.25 -10.15 -1.35
CA LEU A 89 5.64 -10.57 -1.25
C LEU A 89 6.24 -10.86 -2.62
N THR A 90 5.46 -11.49 -3.49
CA THR A 90 5.89 -11.78 -4.85
C THR A 90 6.19 -10.51 -5.62
N TYR A 91 5.31 -9.51 -5.50
CA TYR A 91 5.51 -8.24 -6.19
C TYR A 91 6.71 -7.48 -5.61
N ALA A 92 6.86 -7.51 -4.28
CA ALA A 92 8.00 -6.86 -3.65
C ALA A 92 9.31 -7.43 -4.18
N ALA A 93 9.38 -8.74 -4.28
CA ALA A 93 10.59 -9.38 -4.82
C ALA A 93 10.79 -9.06 -6.29
N GLY A 94 9.70 -9.07 -7.07
CA GLY A 94 9.80 -8.84 -8.51
C GLY A 94 10.30 -7.45 -8.87
N PHE A 95 9.95 -6.45 -8.08
CA PHE A 95 10.39 -5.08 -8.33
C PHE A 95 11.53 -4.66 -7.42
N ASP A 96 12.02 -5.56 -6.58
CA ASP A 96 13.07 -5.23 -5.60
C ASP A 96 12.66 -4.02 -4.78
N ALA A 97 11.44 -4.06 -4.28
CA ALA A 97 10.84 -2.91 -3.61
C ALA A 97 11.39 -2.73 -2.20
N ASN A 98 11.62 -1.48 -1.84
CA ASN A 98 12.03 -1.13 -0.48
C ASN A 98 10.84 -0.79 0.40
N VAL A 99 9.76 -0.32 -0.20
CA VAL A 99 8.56 0.03 0.54
C VAL A 99 7.40 -0.76 -0.04
N VAL A 100 6.68 -1.44 0.85
CA VAL A 100 5.58 -2.31 0.48
C VAL A 100 4.35 -1.81 1.22
N VAL A 101 3.32 -1.39 0.48
CA VAL A 101 2.13 -0.79 1.07
C VAL A 101 0.93 -1.66 0.77
N TRP A 102 0.24 -2.08 1.80
CA TRP A 102 -0.97 -2.89 1.69
C TRP A 102 -2.13 -2.07 2.22
N LEU A 103 -3.00 -1.62 1.32
CA LEU A 103 -4.18 -0.84 1.68
C LEU A 103 -5.37 -1.76 1.64
N THR A 104 -6.08 -1.86 2.75
CA THR A 104 -7.20 -2.78 2.84
C THR A 104 -8.27 -2.20 3.76
N ARG A 105 -9.47 -2.71 3.61
CA ARG A 105 -10.59 -2.26 4.43
C ARG A 105 -10.43 -2.73 5.87
N GLU A 106 -9.90 -3.94 6.07
CA GLU A 106 -9.76 -4.50 7.40
C GLU A 106 -8.58 -5.46 7.45
N PHE A 107 -7.73 -5.30 8.46
CA PHE A 107 -6.59 -6.20 8.68
C PHE A 107 -6.94 -7.26 9.71
N ARG A 108 -6.76 -8.51 9.34
CA ARG A 108 -6.79 -9.58 10.32
C ARG A 108 -5.53 -9.49 11.19
N ASP A 109 -5.67 -9.90 12.45
CA ASP A 109 -4.54 -9.85 13.37
C ASP A 109 -3.37 -10.67 12.89
N GLU A 110 -3.64 -11.83 12.27
CA GLU A 110 -2.58 -12.68 11.77
C GLU A 110 -1.74 -11.98 10.70
N HIS A 111 -2.37 -11.22 9.84
CA HIS A 111 -1.66 -10.51 8.78
C HIS A 111 -0.95 -9.29 9.31
N ARG A 112 -1.54 -8.61 10.30
CA ARG A 112 -0.86 -7.51 10.95
C ARG A 112 0.40 -7.99 11.64
N GLN A 113 0.31 -9.12 12.34
CA GLN A 113 1.48 -9.70 12.98
C GLN A 113 2.54 -10.11 11.97
N ALA A 114 2.12 -10.61 10.81
CA ALA A 114 3.06 -10.99 9.76
C ALA A 114 3.85 -9.78 9.27
N LEU A 115 3.17 -8.65 9.04
CA LEU A 115 3.87 -7.44 8.59
C LEU A 115 4.80 -6.90 9.67
N ASP A 116 4.36 -6.92 10.92
CA ASP A 116 5.22 -6.50 12.03
C ASP A 116 6.45 -7.38 12.14
N TRP A 117 6.26 -8.68 11.99
CA TRP A 117 7.35 -9.64 12.01
C TRP A 117 8.35 -9.36 10.89
N LEU A 118 7.85 -9.10 9.69
CA LEU A 118 8.70 -8.76 8.56
C LEU A 118 9.48 -7.48 8.81
N ASN A 119 8.82 -6.46 9.36
CA ASN A 119 9.48 -5.19 9.64
C ASN A 119 10.60 -5.34 10.66
N GLN A 120 10.46 -6.28 11.59
CA GLN A 120 11.50 -6.51 12.59
C GLN A 120 12.72 -7.23 12.02
N ARG A 121 12.55 -7.94 10.90
CA ARG A 121 13.60 -8.80 10.36
C ARG A 121 14.20 -8.30 9.06
N THR A 122 13.58 -7.32 8.44
CA THR A 122 14.17 -6.69 7.26
C THR A 122 15.04 -5.53 7.71
N GLY A 123 15.91 -5.07 6.81
CA GLY A 123 16.81 -3.96 7.11
C GLY A 123 16.06 -2.64 7.20
N GLU A 124 16.79 -1.60 7.58
CA GLU A 124 16.20 -0.28 7.74
C GLU A 124 15.68 0.29 6.42
N ASP A 125 16.20 -0.21 5.32
CA ASP A 125 15.78 0.28 4.01
C ASP A 125 14.50 -0.36 3.51
N THR A 126 13.96 -1.33 4.24
CA THR A 126 12.76 -2.06 3.82
C THR A 126 11.65 -1.83 4.84
N LEU A 127 10.49 -1.46 4.34
CA LEU A 127 9.37 -1.11 5.20
C LEU A 127 8.08 -1.67 4.64
N PHE A 128 7.32 -2.38 5.49
CA PHE A 128 5.99 -2.87 5.16
C PHE A 128 4.95 -2.01 5.86
N TRP A 129 4.13 -1.33 5.08
CA TRP A 129 3.08 -0.45 5.59
C TRP A 129 1.72 -1.10 5.49
N ARG A 130 0.94 -0.94 6.54
CA ARG A 130 -0.49 -1.25 6.52
C ARG A 130 -1.23 -0.01 7.00
N SER A 131 -2.35 0.28 6.40
CA SER A 131 -2.96 1.56 6.70
C SER A 131 -4.46 1.56 6.84
N CYS A 132 -5.14 0.45 6.58
CA CYS A 132 -6.59 0.53 6.55
C CYS A 132 -7.19 0.82 7.91
N ARG A 133 -6.61 0.25 8.97
CA ARG A 133 -7.17 0.46 10.30
C ARG A 133 -7.16 1.92 10.69
N ALA A 134 -6.08 2.60 10.32
CA ALA A 134 -6.00 4.03 10.61
C ALA A 134 -7.08 4.80 9.88
N LEU A 135 -7.51 4.30 8.73
CA LEU A 135 -8.54 4.98 7.95
C LEU A 135 -9.93 4.77 8.50
N GLU A 136 -10.15 3.65 9.18
CA GLU A 136 -11.48 3.34 9.69
C GLU A 136 -11.77 4.00 11.02
N ASP A 137 -10.74 4.31 11.75
CA ASP A 137 -10.89 4.93 13.05
C ASP A 137 -10.95 6.42 12.95
#